data_9b36ae25884abb976e5fcf9622f317fc
#
_entry.id   9b36ae25884abb976e5fcf9622f317fc
#
_cell.length_a   1.000
_cell.length_b   1.000
_cell.length_c   1.000
_cell.angle_alpha   90.00
_cell.angle_beta   90.00
_cell.angle_gamma   90.00
#
_symmetry.space_group_name_H-M   'P 1'
#
loop_
_entity.id
_entity.type
_entity.pdbx_description
1 polymer ?
#
loop_
_entity_poly.entity_id
_entity_poly.type
_entity_poly.pdbx_seq_one_letter_code
_entity_poly.pdbx_strand_id
1 'polypeptide(L)'
;MAALHLTDCLNFQMDDMRTPLNIFLDLSKAFDTLNHDILLAKLKHYGINGIAYTLFETDIRNRKQYVKFESENSKLLNIKRGVPQGSILGPLLFIIYINDLPNASKFFNFLMYADDTTLSCCIDKINKQ
;
A
#
# COMPACT_ATOMS: atom_id res chain seq x y z
N MET A 1 -17.28 1.58 -6.03
CA MET A 1 -17.29 2.38 -4.78
C MET A 1 -16.18 3.45 -4.76
N ALA A 2 -14.89 3.13 -4.99
CA ALA A 2 -13.82 4.14 -4.98
C ALA A 2 -14.01 5.26 -6.01
N ALA A 3 -14.35 4.91 -7.26
CA ALA A 3 -14.64 5.90 -8.31
C ALA A 3 -15.83 6.82 -7.96
N LEU A 4 -16.88 6.27 -7.35
CA LEU A 4 -18.04 7.06 -6.94
C LEU A 4 -17.66 8.07 -5.85
N HIS A 5 -16.89 7.62 -4.85
CA HIS A 5 -16.41 8.51 -3.79
C HIS A 5 -15.49 9.63 -4.33
N LEU A 6 -14.63 9.30 -5.32
CA LEU A 6 -13.80 10.30 -5.98
C LEU A 6 -14.67 11.32 -6.74
N THR A 7 -15.69 10.86 -7.47
CA THR A 7 -16.61 11.73 -8.20
C THR A 7 -17.37 12.65 -7.27
N ASP A 8 -17.87 12.14 -6.15
CA ASP A 8 -18.58 12.93 -5.14
C ASP A 8 -17.67 13.98 -4.50
N CYS A 9 -16.44 13.63 -4.17
CA CYS A 9 -15.43 14.57 -3.69
C CYS A 9 -15.15 15.68 -4.71
N LEU A 10 -15.01 15.34 -5.99
CA LEU A 10 -14.76 16.28 -7.06
C LEU A 10 -15.94 17.24 -7.25
N ASN A 11 -17.17 16.73 -7.30
CA ASN A 11 -18.36 17.54 -7.43
C ASN A 11 -18.51 18.53 -6.27
N PHE A 12 -18.32 18.06 -5.02
CA PHE A 12 -18.38 18.93 -3.85
C PHE A 12 -17.31 20.04 -3.88
N GLN A 13 -16.11 19.72 -4.35
CA GLN A 13 -15.01 20.69 -4.49
C GLN A 13 -15.27 21.73 -5.59
N MET A 14 -15.91 21.31 -6.69
CA MET A 14 -16.28 22.21 -7.79
C MET A 14 -17.39 23.18 -7.40
N ASP A 15 -18.36 22.73 -6.64
CA ASP A 15 -19.48 23.55 -6.14
C ASP A 15 -18.99 24.68 -5.22
N ASP A 16 -17.89 24.45 -4.49
CA ASP A 16 -17.28 25.43 -3.57
C ASP A 16 -16.31 26.42 -4.29
N MET A 17 -16.35 26.50 -5.62
CA MET A 17 -15.53 27.39 -6.43
C MET A 17 -14.00 27.19 -6.26
N ARG A 18 -13.57 26.07 -5.71
CA ARG A 18 -12.17 25.69 -5.52
C ARG A 18 -11.67 24.91 -6.72
N THR A 19 -10.35 24.87 -6.89
CA THR A 19 -9.74 24.05 -7.95
C THR A 19 -9.28 22.72 -7.36
N PRO A 20 -9.91 21.59 -7.73
CA PRO A 20 -9.49 20.29 -7.25
C PRO A 20 -8.17 19.89 -7.92
N LEU A 21 -7.22 19.40 -7.09
CA LEU A 21 -5.99 18.75 -7.54
C LEU A 21 -6.03 17.28 -7.12
N ASN A 22 -5.91 16.40 -8.09
CA ASN A 22 -5.83 14.96 -7.85
C ASN A 22 -4.53 14.40 -8.41
N ILE A 23 -3.83 13.62 -7.61
CA ILE A 23 -2.58 12.94 -7.95
C ILE A 23 -2.83 11.45 -7.84
N PHE A 24 -2.67 10.74 -8.96
CA PHE A 24 -2.78 9.29 -9.00
C PHE A 24 -1.40 8.68 -8.84
N LEU A 25 -1.23 7.82 -7.83
CA LEU A 25 0.00 7.13 -7.54
C LEU A 25 -0.18 5.65 -7.88
N ASP A 26 0.66 5.16 -8.77
CA ASP A 26 0.83 3.73 -9.03
C ASP A 26 2.04 3.23 -8.23
N LEU A 27 1.81 2.37 -7.26
CA LEU A 27 2.86 1.78 -6.45
C LEU A 27 3.49 0.60 -7.19
N SER A 28 4.44 0.91 -8.06
CA SER A 28 5.14 -0.10 -8.85
C SER A 28 5.73 -1.20 -7.96
N LYS A 29 5.39 -2.47 -8.27
CA LYS A 29 5.79 -3.66 -7.51
C LYS A 29 5.41 -3.58 -6.02
N ALA A 30 4.24 -3.05 -5.72
CA ALA A 30 3.75 -2.83 -4.36
C ALA A 30 3.98 -4.04 -3.45
N PHE A 31 3.59 -5.24 -3.90
CA PHE A 31 3.72 -6.47 -3.12
C PHE A 31 5.17 -6.96 -2.98
N ASP A 32 6.06 -6.62 -3.90
CA ASP A 32 7.45 -7.12 -3.93
C ASP A 32 8.41 -6.24 -3.10
N THR A 33 8.00 -5.02 -2.75
CA THR A 33 8.88 -4.03 -2.11
C THR A 33 8.69 -3.89 -0.61
N LEU A 34 7.67 -4.53 -0.01
CA LEU A 34 7.39 -4.44 1.41
C LEU A 34 8.62 -4.81 2.25
N ASN A 35 8.98 -3.95 3.18
CA ASN A 35 10.03 -4.23 4.15
C ASN A 35 9.47 -5.14 5.27
N HIS A 36 10.09 -6.32 5.47
CA HIS A 36 9.62 -7.31 6.44
C HIS A 36 9.66 -6.80 7.89
N ASP A 37 10.69 -6.02 8.25
CA ASP A 37 10.82 -5.51 9.62
C ASP A 37 9.74 -4.47 9.95
N ILE A 38 9.46 -3.57 8.99
CA ILE A 38 8.37 -2.58 9.12
C ILE A 38 7.02 -3.30 9.19
N LEU A 39 6.77 -4.28 8.33
CA LEU A 39 5.52 -5.04 8.33
C LEU A 39 5.30 -5.76 9.66
N LEU A 40 6.33 -6.43 10.18
CA LEU A 40 6.27 -7.14 11.45
C LEU A 40 6.07 -6.19 12.64
N ALA A 41 6.69 -5.01 12.62
CA ALA A 41 6.45 -3.98 13.62
C ALA A 41 5.00 -3.48 13.61
N LYS A 42 4.44 -3.24 12.40
CA LYS A 42 3.03 -2.85 12.23
C LYS A 42 2.07 -3.94 12.70
N LEU A 43 2.32 -5.21 12.41
CA LEU A 43 1.52 -6.32 12.91
C LEU A 43 1.44 -6.31 14.44
N LYS A 44 2.58 -6.10 15.13
CA LYS A 44 2.61 -5.95 16.60
C LYS A 44 1.81 -4.74 17.07
N HIS A 45 1.95 -3.61 16.38
CA HIS A 45 1.22 -2.38 16.70
C HIS A 45 -0.30 -2.58 16.60
N TYR A 46 -0.77 -3.37 15.63
CA TYR A 46 -2.18 -3.73 15.47
C TYR A 46 -2.64 -4.86 16.42
N GLY A 47 -1.80 -5.25 17.39
CA GLY A 47 -2.18 -6.21 18.43
C GLY A 47 -1.99 -7.68 18.05
N ILE A 48 -1.36 -7.98 16.92
CA ILE A 48 -1.04 -9.35 16.53
C ILE A 48 0.18 -9.81 17.32
N ASN A 49 -0.03 -10.68 18.30
CA ASN A 49 0.98 -11.15 19.25
C ASN A 49 0.98 -12.68 19.37
N GLY A 50 1.95 -13.22 20.12
CA GLY A 50 2.02 -14.64 20.46
C GLY A 50 2.15 -15.55 19.23
N ILE A 51 1.39 -16.64 19.21
CA ILE A 51 1.44 -17.67 18.18
C ILE A 51 1.13 -17.11 16.79
N ALA A 52 0.13 -16.22 16.70
CA ALA A 52 -0.23 -15.60 15.43
C ALA A 52 0.93 -14.75 14.86
N TYR A 53 1.60 -13.96 15.70
CA TYR A 53 2.77 -13.20 15.27
C TYR A 53 3.91 -14.11 14.79
N THR A 54 4.21 -15.16 15.53
CA THR A 54 5.26 -16.14 15.16
C THR A 54 4.96 -16.82 13.82
N LEU A 55 3.68 -17.10 13.55
CA LEU A 55 3.27 -17.64 12.25
C LEU A 55 3.59 -16.68 11.10
N PHE A 56 3.19 -15.40 11.21
CA PHE A 56 3.49 -14.39 10.20
C PHE A 56 4.99 -14.16 10.05
N GLU A 57 5.73 -14.08 11.15
CA GLU A 57 7.18 -13.90 11.12
C GLU A 57 7.86 -15.05 10.38
N THR A 58 7.46 -16.29 10.66
CA THR A 58 8.00 -17.48 10.01
C THR A 58 7.68 -17.50 8.52
N ASP A 59 6.43 -17.19 8.15
CA ASP A 59 5.99 -17.16 6.74
C ASP A 59 6.71 -16.08 5.93
N ILE A 60 6.98 -14.92 6.55
CA ILE A 60 7.62 -13.79 5.87
C ILE A 60 9.13 -13.97 5.78
N ARG A 61 9.83 -14.35 6.89
CA ARG A 61 11.29 -14.37 6.97
C ARG A 61 11.94 -15.61 6.37
N ASN A 62 11.28 -16.76 6.41
CA ASN A 62 11.88 -18.04 6.00
C ASN A 62 11.69 -18.39 4.53
N ARG A 63 11.28 -17.41 3.73
CA ARG A 63 11.02 -17.64 2.31
C ARG A 63 12.29 -17.62 1.50
N LYS A 64 12.35 -18.58 0.58
CA LYS A 64 13.44 -18.71 -0.39
C LYS A 64 12.87 -18.82 -1.79
N GLN A 65 13.64 -18.38 -2.76
CA GLN A 65 13.29 -18.48 -4.17
C GLN A 65 14.47 -18.95 -4.98
N TYR A 66 14.17 -19.59 -6.09
CA TYR A 66 15.11 -19.92 -7.14
C TYR A 66 14.46 -19.72 -8.50
N VAL A 67 15.24 -19.52 -9.53
CA VAL A 67 14.77 -19.45 -10.91
C VAL A 67 15.02 -20.81 -11.56
N LYS A 68 13.99 -21.35 -12.20
CA LYS A 68 14.12 -22.54 -13.03
C LYS A 68 14.11 -22.10 -14.50
N PHE A 69 15.13 -22.48 -15.22
CA PHE A 69 15.23 -22.26 -16.66
C PHE A 69 15.55 -23.60 -17.36
N GLU A 70 14.63 -24.08 -18.16
CA GLU A 70 14.68 -25.42 -18.78
C GLU A 70 14.92 -26.54 -17.74
N SER A 71 16.08 -27.20 -17.77
CA SER A 71 16.48 -28.27 -16.83
C SER A 71 17.36 -27.78 -15.69
N GLU A 72 17.75 -26.50 -15.70
CA GLU A 72 18.68 -25.92 -14.72
C GLU A 72 17.96 -25.09 -13.66
N ASN A 73 18.47 -25.13 -12.43
CA ASN A 73 17.96 -24.32 -11.32
C ASN A 73 19.07 -23.38 -10.82
N SER A 74 18.70 -22.14 -10.55
CA SER A 74 19.58 -21.21 -9.88
C SER A 74 19.83 -21.61 -8.42
N LYS A 75 20.79 -20.94 -7.78
CA LYS A 75 20.98 -21.06 -6.33
C LYS A 75 19.74 -20.53 -5.59
N LEU A 76 19.43 -21.16 -4.47
CA LEU A 76 18.38 -20.74 -3.55
C LEU A 76 18.80 -19.43 -2.85
N LEU A 77 17.97 -18.39 -2.97
CA LEU A 77 18.20 -17.09 -2.35
C LEU A 77 17.07 -16.78 -1.35
N ASN A 78 17.43 -16.19 -0.21
CA ASN A 78 16.45 -15.72 0.75
C ASN A 78 15.72 -14.49 0.22
N ILE A 79 14.41 -14.45 0.36
CA ILE A 79 13.58 -13.28 0.07
C ILE A 79 13.67 -12.33 1.25
N LYS A 80 14.12 -11.10 1.01
CA LYS A 80 14.32 -10.08 2.05
C LYS A 80 13.22 -9.01 2.06
N ARG A 81 12.40 -8.97 1.03
CA ARG A 81 11.31 -7.99 0.85
C ARG A 81 10.15 -8.63 0.12
N GLY A 82 9.00 -8.01 0.27
CA GLY A 82 7.77 -8.40 -0.41
C GLY A 82 7.01 -9.51 0.28
N VAL A 83 5.77 -9.68 -0.15
CA VAL A 83 4.83 -10.71 0.30
C VAL A 83 4.46 -11.62 -0.86
N PRO A 84 4.02 -12.87 -0.60
CA PRO A 84 3.70 -13.81 -1.68
C PRO A 84 2.56 -13.31 -2.55
N GLN A 85 2.84 -13.09 -3.83
CA GLN A 85 1.80 -12.87 -4.82
C GLN A 85 0.99 -14.16 -5.00
N GLY A 86 -0.33 -14.03 -5.07
CA GLY A 86 -1.23 -15.17 -5.18
C GLY A 86 -1.55 -15.90 -3.86
N SER A 87 -0.98 -15.46 -2.72
CA SER A 87 -1.39 -15.97 -1.42
C SER A 87 -2.62 -15.21 -0.90
N ILE A 88 -3.43 -15.87 -0.08
CA ILE A 88 -4.57 -15.24 0.61
C ILE A 88 -4.10 -14.11 1.55
N LEU A 89 -2.92 -14.26 2.15
CA LEU A 89 -2.38 -13.30 3.12
C LEU A 89 -1.70 -12.10 2.47
N GLY A 90 -1.20 -12.22 1.24
CA GLY A 90 -0.47 -11.13 0.56
C GLY A 90 -1.24 -9.81 0.52
N PRO A 91 -2.47 -9.77 0.01
CA PRO A 91 -3.28 -8.55 -0.01
C PRO A 91 -3.57 -7.99 1.38
N LEU A 92 -3.85 -8.86 2.37
CA LEU A 92 -4.09 -8.44 3.74
C LEU A 92 -2.84 -7.78 4.36
N LEU A 93 -1.68 -8.39 4.20
CA LEU A 93 -0.41 -7.86 4.70
C LEU A 93 -0.04 -6.54 4.02
N PHE A 94 -0.35 -6.40 2.73
CA PHE A 94 -0.16 -5.14 2.02
C PHE A 94 -1.05 -4.03 2.58
N ILE A 95 -2.35 -4.29 2.78
CA ILE A 95 -3.29 -3.31 3.37
C ILE A 95 -2.80 -2.88 4.76
N ILE A 96 -2.37 -3.81 5.61
CA ILE A 96 -1.81 -3.49 6.93
C ILE A 96 -0.56 -2.62 6.80
N TYR A 97 0.28 -2.91 5.79
CA TYR A 97 1.52 -2.17 5.56
C TYR A 97 1.28 -0.71 5.19
N ILE A 98 0.29 -0.42 4.35
CA ILE A 98 0.03 0.94 3.85
C ILE A 98 -1.05 1.69 4.64
N ASN A 99 -1.70 1.07 5.63
CA ASN A 99 -2.86 1.62 6.34
C ASN A 99 -2.59 2.97 7.04
N ASP A 100 -1.35 3.27 7.37
CA ASP A 100 -0.93 4.53 7.98
C ASP A 100 -0.47 5.60 6.95
N LEU A 101 -0.50 5.29 5.66
CA LEU A 101 -0.15 6.24 4.60
C LEU A 101 -0.92 7.57 4.67
N PRO A 102 -2.22 7.60 5.02
CA PRO A 102 -2.95 8.86 5.21
C PRO A 102 -2.36 9.79 6.28
N ASN A 103 -1.61 9.25 7.24
CA ASN A 103 -0.95 10.06 8.26
C ASN A 103 0.29 10.82 7.74
N ALA A 104 0.74 10.52 6.53
CA ALA A 104 1.91 11.19 5.94
C ALA A 104 1.65 12.66 5.58
N SER A 105 0.39 13.05 5.39
CA SER A 105 0.04 14.44 5.10
C SER A 105 -1.34 14.79 5.65
N LYS A 106 -1.45 16.01 6.19
CA LYS A 106 -2.74 16.60 6.61
C LYS A 106 -3.40 17.42 5.50
N PHE A 107 -2.69 17.67 4.40
CA PHE A 107 -3.17 18.50 3.29
C PHE A 107 -3.93 17.72 2.25
N PHE A 108 -3.62 16.42 2.11
CA PHE A 108 -4.23 15.55 1.13
C PHE A 108 -5.24 14.60 1.77
N ASN A 109 -6.36 14.44 1.10
CA ASN A 109 -7.27 13.32 1.34
C ASN A 109 -6.75 12.12 0.55
N PHE A 110 -6.61 10.98 1.22
CA PHE A 110 -6.12 9.74 0.62
C PHE A 110 -7.29 8.83 0.30
N LEU A 111 -7.40 8.44 -0.96
CA LEU A 111 -8.30 7.38 -1.40
C LEU A 111 -7.44 6.21 -1.86
N MET A 112 -7.49 5.12 -1.11
CA MET A 112 -6.67 3.92 -1.37
C MET A 112 -7.57 2.77 -1.79
N TYR A 113 -7.19 2.08 -2.86
CA TYR A 113 -7.84 0.87 -3.33
C TYR A 113 -6.76 -0.13 -3.77
N ALA A 114 -6.46 -1.10 -2.91
CA ALA A 114 -5.31 -2.00 -3.03
C ALA A 114 -4.01 -1.19 -3.19
N ASP A 115 -3.31 -1.33 -4.32
CA ASP A 115 -2.09 -0.62 -4.68
C ASP A 115 -2.33 0.75 -5.32
N ASP A 116 -3.55 1.01 -5.81
CA ASP A 116 -3.92 2.31 -6.35
C ASP A 116 -4.17 3.32 -5.23
N THR A 117 -3.46 4.43 -5.29
CA THR A 117 -3.61 5.51 -4.31
C THR A 117 -3.87 6.83 -5.02
N THR A 118 -4.96 7.50 -4.66
CA THR A 118 -5.27 8.85 -5.14
C THR A 118 -5.14 9.85 -3.99
N LEU A 119 -4.35 10.89 -4.22
CA LEU A 119 -4.24 12.04 -3.33
C LEU A 119 -5.12 13.16 -3.87
N SER A 120 -6.00 13.70 -3.04
CA SER A 120 -6.90 14.78 -3.42
C SER A 120 -6.75 15.96 -2.47
N CYS A 121 -6.63 17.16 -3.01
CA CYS A 121 -6.71 18.39 -2.23
C CYS A 121 -7.40 19.51 -3.03
N CYS A 122 -7.81 20.55 -2.34
CA CYS A 122 -8.33 21.77 -2.97
C CYS A 122 -7.28 22.88 -2.93
N ILE A 123 -7.12 23.56 -4.05
CA ILE A 123 -6.32 24.78 -4.13
C ILE A 123 -7.30 25.94 -4.24
N ASP A 124 -7.18 26.90 -3.33
CA ASP A 124 -7.94 28.14 -3.44
C ASP A 124 -7.52 28.85 -4.74
N LYS A 125 -8.51 29.34 -5.49
CA LYS A 125 -8.19 30.13 -6.68
C LYS A 125 -7.35 31.33 -6.24
N ILE A 126 -6.09 31.33 -6.64
CA ILE A 126 -5.24 32.51 -6.48
C ILE A 126 -5.90 33.61 -7.29
N ASN A 127 -6.47 34.60 -6.61
CA ASN A 127 -6.95 35.81 -7.24
C ASN A 127 -5.76 36.40 -7.99
N LYS A 128 -5.75 36.27 -9.32
CA LYS A 128 -4.86 37.05 -10.19
C LYS A 128 -5.33 38.52 -10.07
N GLN A 129 -4.66 39.27 -9.19
CA GLN A 129 -4.66 40.73 -9.28
C GLN A 129 -3.85 41.15 -10.50
#